data_a555909b96ab83d29a600955034b57f4
#
_entry.id   a555909b96ab83d29a600955034b57f4
#
_cell.length_a   1.000
_cell.length_b   1.000
_cell.length_c   1.000
_cell.angle_alpha   90.00
_cell.angle_beta   90.00
_cell.angle_gamma   90.00
#
_symmetry.space_group_name_H-M   'P 1'
#
loop_
_entity.id
_entity.type
_entity.pdbx_description
1 polymer ?
#
loop_
_entity_poly.entity_id
_entity_poly.type
_entity_poly.pdbx_seq_one_letter_code
_entity_poly.pdbx_strand_id
1 'polypeptide(L)'
;MILSCQGISKSFGEKVILNDASFHIEEREKAALIGNNGAGKTTLLRIIMNEISADSGQVVLMKDKKIGYLAQYQDVQGHRTVYEELLSTKQYIIDIEERMRSMELEMKHASGEELDRLMNSYTRLTHEFELENG
;
A
#
# COMPACT_ATOMS: atom_id res chain seq x y z
N MET A 1 1.60 -18.95 -5.95
CA MET A 1 1.29 -18.40 -4.60
C MET A 1 1.53 -16.91 -4.63
N ILE A 2 0.50 -16.12 -4.41
CA ILE A 2 0.61 -14.64 -4.34
C ILE A 2 0.57 -14.12 -2.91
N LEU A 3 -0.10 -14.84 -2.00
CA LEU A 3 -0.18 -14.54 -0.57
C LEU A 3 -0.03 -15.83 0.22
N SER A 4 0.74 -15.80 1.30
CA SER A 4 0.85 -16.89 2.27
C SER A 4 0.79 -16.34 3.68
N CYS A 5 -0.06 -16.93 4.50
CA CYS A 5 -0.09 -16.75 5.94
C CYS A 5 0.39 -18.04 6.59
N GLN A 6 1.33 -17.95 7.51
CA GLN A 6 1.96 -19.11 8.15
C GLN A 6 1.97 -18.92 9.66
N GLY A 7 1.28 -19.78 10.39
CA GLY A 7 1.28 -19.82 11.84
C GLY A 7 0.74 -18.55 12.52
N ILE A 8 -0.18 -17.84 11.89
CA ILE A 8 -0.69 -16.57 12.41
C ILE A 8 -1.48 -16.78 13.69
N SER A 9 -0.98 -16.23 14.77
CA SER A 9 -1.68 -16.19 16.06
C SER A 9 -1.85 -14.76 16.53
N LYS A 10 -2.99 -14.46 17.15
CA LYS A 10 -3.32 -13.16 17.72
C LYS A 10 -4.24 -13.26 18.91
N SER A 11 -3.88 -12.57 19.98
CA SER A 11 -4.68 -12.44 21.19
C SER A 11 -4.89 -10.97 21.54
N PHE A 12 -5.97 -10.66 22.20
CA PHE A 12 -6.23 -9.37 22.82
C PHE A 12 -6.51 -9.60 24.32
N GLY A 13 -5.54 -9.26 25.15
CA GLY A 13 -5.53 -9.63 26.57
C GLY A 13 -5.54 -11.15 26.70
N GLU A 14 -6.48 -11.70 27.46
CA GLU A 14 -6.62 -13.16 27.66
C GLU A 14 -7.39 -13.87 26.52
N LYS A 15 -7.99 -13.11 25.61
CA LYS A 15 -8.82 -13.69 24.54
C LYS A 15 -7.98 -14.01 23.30
N VAL A 16 -7.83 -15.31 23.03
CA VAL A 16 -7.23 -15.79 21.75
C VAL A 16 -8.25 -15.59 20.63
N ILE A 17 -7.84 -14.89 19.57
CA ILE A 17 -8.67 -14.61 18.39
C ILE A 17 -8.25 -15.46 17.20
N LEU A 18 -6.95 -15.62 16.99
CA LEU A 18 -6.38 -16.49 15.96
C LEU A 18 -5.38 -17.42 16.63
N ASN A 19 -5.39 -18.66 16.24
CA ASN A 19 -4.49 -19.68 16.77
C ASN A 19 -3.93 -20.50 15.61
N ASP A 20 -2.66 -20.30 15.30
CA ASP A 20 -1.89 -21.04 14.28
C ASP A 20 -2.56 -21.10 12.90
N ALA A 21 -3.16 -20.00 12.47
CA ALA A 21 -3.85 -19.94 11.20
C ALA A 21 -2.86 -19.92 10.03
N SER A 22 -2.96 -20.92 9.14
CA SER A 22 -2.09 -21.06 7.99
C SER A 22 -2.90 -21.32 6.72
N PHE A 23 -2.62 -20.56 5.66
CA PHE A 23 -3.19 -20.74 4.33
C PHE A 23 -2.37 -20.01 3.29
N HIS A 24 -2.64 -20.28 2.03
CA HIS A 24 -2.08 -19.55 0.90
C HIS A 24 -3.13 -19.27 -0.16
N ILE A 25 -2.87 -18.31 -1.02
CA ILE A 25 -3.74 -17.94 -2.15
C ILE A 25 -2.86 -17.95 -3.42
N GLU A 26 -3.35 -18.64 -4.43
CA GLU A 26 -2.72 -18.71 -5.74
C GLU A 26 -3.15 -17.56 -6.66
N GLU A 27 -2.45 -17.40 -7.76
CA GLU A 27 -2.81 -16.40 -8.75
C GLU A 27 -4.18 -16.73 -9.37
N ARG A 28 -5.06 -15.73 -9.47
CA ARG A 28 -6.44 -15.82 -9.96
C ARG A 28 -7.37 -16.68 -9.10
N GLU A 29 -6.94 -17.08 -7.92
CA GLU A 29 -7.79 -17.78 -6.97
C GLU A 29 -8.77 -16.81 -6.30
N LYS A 30 -9.98 -17.32 -6.00
CA LYS A 30 -10.99 -16.65 -5.18
C LYS A 30 -11.16 -17.44 -3.89
N ALA A 31 -10.82 -16.82 -2.77
CA ALA A 31 -10.97 -17.42 -1.45
C ALA A 31 -12.05 -16.69 -0.65
N ALA A 32 -12.77 -17.43 0.21
CA ALA A 32 -13.75 -16.88 1.14
C ALA A 32 -13.37 -17.18 2.58
N LEU A 33 -13.34 -16.14 3.43
CA LEU A 33 -13.13 -16.28 4.86
C LEU A 33 -14.50 -16.30 5.57
N ILE A 34 -14.92 -17.46 6.06
CA ILE A 34 -16.24 -17.69 6.64
C ILE A 34 -16.10 -17.93 8.15
N GLY A 35 -17.06 -17.45 8.92
CA GLY A 35 -17.11 -17.63 10.38
C GLY A 35 -18.11 -16.68 11.04
N ASN A 36 -18.46 -16.97 12.29
CA ASN A 36 -19.36 -16.16 13.10
C ASN A 36 -18.80 -14.74 13.37
N ASN A 37 -19.66 -13.83 13.82
CA ASN A 37 -19.21 -12.52 14.27
C ASN A 37 -18.27 -12.70 15.47
N GLY A 38 -17.14 -11.99 15.44
CA GLY A 38 -16.10 -12.12 16.46
C GLY A 38 -15.12 -13.29 16.28
N ALA A 39 -15.23 -14.08 15.22
CA ALA A 39 -14.32 -15.20 14.91
C ALA A 39 -12.92 -14.76 14.41
N GLY A 40 -12.62 -13.46 14.39
CA GLY A 40 -11.29 -12.98 14.00
C GLY A 40 -11.09 -12.66 12.51
N LYS A 41 -12.13 -12.74 11.68
CA LYS A 41 -12.03 -12.46 10.23
C LYS A 41 -11.42 -11.10 9.93
N THR A 42 -11.94 -10.03 10.52
CA THR A 42 -11.43 -8.68 10.37
C THR A 42 -10.02 -8.54 10.94
N THR A 43 -9.73 -9.21 12.06
CA THR A 43 -8.39 -9.24 12.65
C THR A 43 -7.36 -9.83 11.70
N LEU A 44 -7.70 -10.96 11.06
CA LEU A 44 -6.84 -11.60 10.08
C LEU A 44 -6.60 -10.68 8.86
N LEU A 45 -7.63 -10.05 8.32
CA LEU A 45 -7.51 -9.10 7.22
C LEU A 45 -6.61 -7.91 7.59
N ARG A 46 -6.77 -7.35 8.79
CA ARG A 46 -5.92 -6.25 9.28
C ARG A 46 -4.45 -6.66 9.46
N ILE A 47 -4.19 -7.92 9.84
CA ILE A 47 -2.83 -8.46 9.88
C ILE A 47 -2.26 -8.59 8.47
N ILE A 48 -3.04 -9.09 7.50
CA ILE A 48 -2.64 -9.18 6.10
C ILE A 48 -2.31 -7.80 5.51
N MET A 49 -3.09 -6.78 5.88
CA MET A 49 -2.89 -5.38 5.48
C MET A 49 -1.74 -4.69 6.23
N ASN A 50 -1.10 -5.39 7.17
CA ASN A 50 -0.07 -4.84 8.05
C ASN A 50 -0.53 -3.64 8.90
N GLU A 51 -1.85 -3.53 9.17
CA GLU A 51 -2.42 -2.52 10.06
C GLU A 51 -2.18 -2.86 11.53
N ILE A 52 -2.17 -4.15 11.86
CA ILE A 52 -1.84 -4.68 13.19
C ILE A 52 -0.86 -5.84 13.05
N SER A 53 0.04 -5.99 14.02
CA SER A 53 0.99 -7.11 14.06
C SER A 53 0.33 -8.38 14.62
N ALA A 54 0.70 -9.53 14.05
CA ALA A 54 0.47 -10.83 14.67
C ALA A 54 1.35 -10.99 15.91
N ASP A 55 0.93 -11.82 16.86
CA ASP A 55 1.74 -12.19 18.03
C ASP A 55 2.78 -13.26 17.62
N SER A 56 2.43 -14.13 16.66
CA SER A 56 3.35 -15.07 16.01
C SER A 56 2.92 -15.35 14.57
N GLY A 57 3.83 -15.95 13.82
CA GLY A 57 3.62 -16.26 12.40
C GLY A 57 4.05 -15.12 11.48
N GLN A 58 3.84 -15.33 10.20
CA GLN A 58 4.22 -14.35 9.18
C GLN A 58 3.25 -14.32 8.00
N VAL A 59 3.12 -13.15 7.40
CA VAL A 59 2.43 -12.92 6.13
C VAL A 59 3.47 -12.65 5.06
N VAL A 60 3.42 -13.40 3.98
CA VAL A 60 4.31 -13.24 2.83
C VAL A 60 3.47 -12.87 1.62
N LEU A 61 3.70 -11.69 1.08
CA LEU A 61 3.15 -11.24 -0.19
C LEU A 61 4.21 -11.39 -1.28
N MET A 62 3.82 -11.88 -2.44
CA MET A 62 4.72 -11.98 -3.60
C MET A 62 5.24 -10.58 -3.97
N LYS A 63 6.53 -10.51 -4.30
CA LYS A 63 7.18 -9.28 -4.76
C LYS A 63 6.40 -8.69 -5.93
N ASP A 64 6.31 -7.36 -5.98
CA ASP A 64 5.62 -6.58 -7.02
C ASP A 64 4.09 -6.73 -7.05
N LYS A 65 3.47 -7.36 -6.03
CA LYS A 65 2.02 -7.37 -5.84
C LYS A 65 1.60 -6.33 -4.80
N LYS A 66 0.52 -5.61 -5.10
CA LYS A 66 -0.11 -4.66 -4.17
C LYS A 66 -1.43 -5.26 -3.68
N ILE A 67 -1.78 -5.02 -2.42
CA ILE A 67 -3.07 -5.45 -1.85
C ILE A 67 -4.01 -4.25 -1.89
N GLY A 68 -5.19 -4.44 -2.49
CA GLY A 68 -6.32 -3.52 -2.34
C GLY A 68 -7.27 -4.04 -1.27
N TYR A 69 -7.77 -3.18 -0.41
CA TYR A 69 -8.72 -3.50 0.64
C TYR A 69 -9.94 -2.60 0.57
N LEU A 70 -11.11 -3.20 0.48
CA LEU A 70 -12.39 -2.48 0.61
C LEU A 70 -12.91 -2.71 2.03
N ALA A 71 -12.83 -1.67 2.85
CA ALA A 71 -13.31 -1.74 4.23
C ALA A 71 -14.85 -1.82 4.30
N GLN A 72 -15.36 -2.44 5.36
CA GLN A 72 -16.80 -2.53 5.63
C GLN A 72 -17.43 -1.15 5.89
N TYR A 73 -16.66 -0.26 6.49
CA TYR A 73 -17.00 1.16 6.68
C TYR A 73 -15.87 1.99 6.07
N GLN A 74 -16.22 2.90 5.20
CA GLN A 74 -15.28 3.89 4.67
C GLN A 74 -15.51 5.20 5.40
N ASP A 75 -14.47 5.72 6.00
CA ASP A 75 -14.46 7.06 6.58
C ASP A 75 -14.25 8.07 5.45
N VAL A 76 -15.32 8.31 4.71
CA VAL A 76 -15.33 9.38 3.69
C VAL A 76 -15.39 10.69 4.44
N GLN A 77 -14.30 11.43 4.47
CA GLN A 77 -14.29 12.78 5.03
C GLN A 77 -15.23 13.66 4.21
N GLY A 78 -16.44 13.91 4.75
CA GLY A 78 -17.58 14.51 4.07
C GLY A 78 -17.44 15.97 3.57
N HIS A 79 -16.21 16.48 3.48
CA HIS A 79 -15.90 17.83 3.01
C HIS A 79 -15.17 17.87 1.66
N ARG A 80 -14.80 16.70 1.10
CA ARG A 80 -14.13 16.60 -0.19
C ARG A 80 -15.12 16.29 -1.29
N THR A 81 -14.91 16.84 -2.46
CA THR A 81 -15.58 16.41 -3.68
C THR A 81 -15.11 15.01 -4.09
N VAL A 82 -15.88 14.30 -4.89
CA VAL A 82 -15.49 13.00 -5.46
C VAL A 82 -14.16 13.12 -6.21
N TYR A 83 -13.95 14.24 -6.91
CA TYR A 83 -12.72 14.49 -7.64
C TYR A 83 -11.50 14.64 -6.70
N GLU A 84 -11.62 15.40 -5.62
CA GLU A 84 -10.56 15.57 -4.62
C GLU A 84 -10.25 14.25 -3.90
N GLU A 85 -11.26 13.43 -3.63
CA GLU A 85 -11.07 12.12 -3.01
C GLU A 85 -10.33 11.17 -3.95
N LEU A 86 -10.66 11.15 -5.24
CA LEU A 86 -9.94 10.37 -6.23
C LEU A 86 -8.50 10.87 -6.41
N LEU A 87 -8.27 12.19 -6.46
CA LEU A 87 -6.93 12.76 -6.54
C LEU A 87 -6.07 12.39 -5.32
N SER A 88 -6.67 12.36 -4.12
CA SER A 88 -5.93 12.04 -2.90
C SER A 88 -5.29 10.63 -2.94
N THR A 89 -5.90 9.70 -3.69
CA THR A 89 -5.31 8.35 -3.90
C THR A 89 -4.06 8.37 -4.78
N LYS A 90 -3.84 9.46 -5.51
CA LYS A 90 -2.72 9.70 -6.43
C LYS A 90 -1.79 10.82 -5.97
N GLN A 91 -1.89 11.23 -4.69
CA GLN A 91 -1.10 12.33 -4.14
C GLN A 91 0.40 12.17 -4.41
N TYR A 92 0.90 10.95 -4.30
CA TYR A 92 2.30 10.64 -4.59
C TYR A 92 2.73 11.01 -6.02
N ILE A 93 1.88 10.76 -7.02
CA ILE A 93 2.15 11.11 -8.41
C ILE A 93 2.13 12.63 -8.59
N ILE A 94 1.19 13.31 -7.94
CA ILE A 94 1.10 14.78 -7.95
C ILE A 94 2.38 15.39 -7.34
N ASP A 95 2.85 14.84 -6.22
CA ASP A 95 4.07 15.28 -5.57
C ASP A 95 5.32 15.08 -6.46
N ILE A 96 5.38 13.99 -7.23
CA ILE A 96 6.45 13.78 -8.22
C ILE A 96 6.37 14.85 -9.31
N GLU A 97 5.19 15.12 -9.86
CA GLU A 97 4.99 16.14 -10.91
C GLU A 97 5.42 17.53 -10.43
N GLU A 98 5.03 17.93 -9.23
CA GLU A 98 5.44 19.20 -8.62
C GLU A 98 6.95 19.29 -8.44
N ARG A 99 7.60 18.22 -8.00
CA ARG A 99 9.07 18.17 -7.88
C ARG A 99 9.75 18.27 -9.23
N MET A 100 9.23 17.60 -10.26
CA MET A 100 9.75 17.70 -11.62
C MET A 100 9.67 19.14 -12.14
N ARG A 101 8.52 19.81 -11.95
CA ARG A 101 8.35 21.24 -12.34
C ARG A 101 9.31 22.17 -11.59
N SER A 102 9.53 21.93 -10.29
CA SER A 102 10.51 22.70 -9.51
C SER A 102 11.92 22.52 -10.07
N MET A 103 12.33 21.29 -10.38
CA MET A 103 13.63 21.00 -10.97
C MET A 103 13.80 21.63 -12.35
N GLU A 104 12.76 21.68 -13.17
CA GLU A 104 12.81 22.39 -14.47
C GLU A 104 13.11 23.89 -14.32
N LEU A 105 12.57 24.50 -13.28
CA LEU A 105 12.86 25.91 -12.98
C LEU A 105 14.30 26.10 -12.48
N GLU A 106 14.78 25.21 -11.63
CA GLU A 106 16.16 25.24 -11.11
C GLU A 106 17.19 25.03 -12.23
N MET A 107 16.94 24.10 -13.14
CA MET A 107 17.83 23.83 -14.30
C MET A 107 18.02 25.05 -15.20
N LYS A 108 17.05 25.98 -15.28
CA LYS A 108 17.22 27.23 -16.07
C LYS A 108 18.34 28.13 -15.58
N HIS A 109 18.72 28.00 -14.32
CA HIS A 109 19.71 28.83 -13.66
C HIS A 109 20.97 28.05 -13.24
N ALA A 110 20.92 26.72 -13.30
CA ALA A 110 22.04 25.86 -12.95
C ALA A 110 23.02 25.69 -14.12
N SER A 111 24.29 25.42 -13.81
CA SER A 111 25.33 25.12 -14.79
C SER A 111 26.38 24.16 -14.25
N GLY A 112 27.14 23.50 -15.14
CA GLY A 112 28.20 22.57 -14.76
C GLY A 112 27.68 21.36 -13.96
N GLU A 113 28.41 20.98 -12.92
CA GLU A 113 28.09 19.79 -12.10
C GLU A 113 26.69 19.84 -11.43
N GLU A 114 26.22 21.05 -11.11
CA GLU A 114 24.88 21.22 -10.51
C GLU A 114 23.78 20.87 -11.52
N LEU A 115 23.91 21.34 -12.75
CA LEU A 115 22.99 20.98 -13.83
C LEU A 115 22.98 19.47 -14.08
N ASP A 116 24.16 18.84 -14.12
CA ASP A 116 24.27 17.40 -14.33
C ASP A 116 23.58 16.60 -13.21
N ARG A 117 23.68 17.03 -11.95
CA ARG A 117 22.98 16.42 -10.82
C ARG A 117 21.45 16.55 -10.93
N LEU A 118 20.98 17.74 -11.30
CA LEU A 118 19.55 18.00 -11.50
C LEU A 118 18.99 17.14 -12.64
N MET A 119 19.69 17.07 -13.78
CA MET A 119 19.29 16.24 -14.92
C MET A 119 19.20 14.76 -14.57
N ASN A 120 20.17 14.22 -13.84
CA ASN A 120 20.14 12.82 -13.38
C ASN A 120 18.98 12.56 -12.42
N SER A 121 18.66 13.50 -11.54
CA SER A 121 17.55 13.39 -10.60
C SER A 121 16.20 13.50 -11.32
N TYR A 122 16.10 14.41 -12.29
CA TYR A 122 14.91 14.57 -13.12
C TYR A 122 14.62 13.31 -13.94
N THR A 123 15.64 12.71 -14.55
CA THR A 123 15.49 11.46 -15.32
C THR A 123 14.96 10.32 -14.45
N ARG A 124 15.42 10.24 -13.18
CA ARG A 124 14.88 9.24 -12.25
C ARG A 124 13.42 9.47 -11.91
N LEU A 125 13.05 10.73 -11.62
CA LEU A 125 11.66 11.08 -11.32
C LEU A 125 10.73 10.86 -12.51
N THR A 126 11.18 11.17 -13.73
CA THR A 126 10.42 10.90 -14.96
C THR A 126 10.14 9.41 -15.12
N HIS A 127 11.14 8.57 -14.92
CA HIS A 127 10.96 7.12 -15.00
C HIS A 127 9.99 6.60 -13.92
N GLU A 128 10.08 7.12 -12.70
CA GLU A 128 9.18 6.78 -11.60
C GLU A 128 7.73 7.20 -11.90
N PHE A 129 7.55 8.41 -12.44
CA PHE A 129 6.25 8.95 -12.86
C PHE A 129 5.60 8.08 -13.94
N GLU A 130 6.35 7.67 -14.97
CA GLU A 130 5.88 6.79 -16.04
C GLU A 130 5.49 5.39 -15.50
N LEU A 131 6.25 4.82 -14.58
CA LEU A 131 5.95 3.51 -13.98
C LEU A 131 4.65 3.52 -13.18
N GLU A 132 4.29 4.64 -12.58
CA GLU A 132 3.05 4.81 -11.79
C GLU A 132 1.86 5.30 -12.63
N ASN A 133 2.01 5.41 -13.97
CA ASN A 133 1.01 5.92 -14.93
C ASN A 133 0.60 7.38 -14.62
N GLY A 134 1.57 8.22 -14.36
CA GLY A 134 1.40 9.66 -14.23
C GLY A 134 1.35 10.38 -15.55
#